data_5356c58293342baf82e3da68a2b2ee04
#
_entry.id   5356c58293342baf82e3da68a2b2ee04
#
_cell.length_a   1.000
_cell.length_b   1.000
_cell.length_c   1.000
_cell.angle_alpha   90.00
_cell.angle_beta   90.00
_cell.angle_gamma   90.00
#
_symmetry.space_group_name_H-M   'P 1'
#
loop_
_entity.id
_entity.type
_entity.pdbx_description
1 polymer ?
#
loop_
_entity_poly.entity_id
_entity_poly.type
_entity_poly.pdbx_seq_one_letter_code
_entity_poly.pdbx_strand_id
1 'polypeptide(L)'
;MQNYEWAFVDDAPVRELFPGITLRPLWSGEVAKAFVLQMDPGSCWEGIDVHDPGPEEVFVVDGVFNDGERDYPAGSFIHAPAGSSHVPQSAKGCTLFLFYPEG
;
A
#
# COMPACT_ATOMS: atom_id res chain seq x y z
N MET A 1 -5.13 5.29 -31.42
CA MET A 1 -4.23 5.49 -30.26
C MET A 1 -5.06 5.77 -29.03
N GLN A 2 -4.85 5.03 -27.98
CA GLN A 2 -5.50 5.24 -26.71
C GLN A 2 -4.66 6.17 -25.84
N ASN A 3 -5.32 6.96 -25.00
CA ASN A 3 -4.65 7.84 -24.07
C ASN A 3 -4.35 7.08 -22.76
N TYR A 4 -3.35 6.20 -22.81
CA TYR A 4 -2.91 5.49 -21.61
C TYR A 4 -2.12 6.41 -20.70
N GLU A 5 -2.39 6.30 -19.42
CA GLU A 5 -1.55 6.87 -18.37
C GLU A 5 -0.81 5.71 -17.71
N TRP A 6 0.49 5.86 -17.47
CA TRP A 6 1.27 4.78 -16.93
C TRP A 6 2.41 5.33 -16.07
N ALA A 7 2.93 4.49 -15.18
CA ALA A 7 4.05 4.82 -14.34
C ALA A 7 4.94 3.61 -14.15
N PHE A 8 6.24 3.86 -13.99
CA PHE A 8 7.20 2.85 -13.60
C PHE A 8 7.61 3.13 -12.16
N VAL A 9 7.53 2.12 -11.31
CA VAL A 9 7.72 2.29 -9.86
C VAL A 9 9.03 2.98 -9.53
N ASP A 10 10.14 2.54 -10.15
CA ASP A 10 11.45 3.06 -9.82
C ASP A 10 11.65 4.53 -10.20
N ASP A 11 10.84 5.04 -11.12
CA ASP A 11 10.87 6.45 -11.56
C ASP A 11 9.91 7.31 -10.76
N ALA A 12 9.01 6.72 -9.99
CA ALA A 12 8.03 7.48 -9.20
C ALA A 12 8.71 8.15 -8.01
N PRO A 13 8.21 9.33 -7.59
CA PRO A 13 8.77 9.98 -6.41
C PRO A 13 8.60 9.11 -5.16
N VAL A 14 9.55 9.23 -4.24
CA VAL A 14 9.56 8.46 -2.99
C VAL A 14 9.24 9.39 -1.83
N ARG A 15 8.32 8.95 -0.98
CA ARG A 15 7.98 9.65 0.25
C ARG A 15 8.13 8.69 1.42
N GLU A 16 8.98 9.01 2.39
CA GLU A 16 9.07 8.24 3.62
C GLU A 16 7.91 8.61 4.54
N LEU A 17 7.14 7.62 4.96
CA LEU A 17 6.03 7.80 5.90
C LEU A 17 6.48 7.58 7.34
N PHE A 18 7.23 6.53 7.56
CA PHE A 18 7.85 6.14 8.83
C PHE A 18 9.19 5.51 8.52
N PRO A 19 10.08 5.34 9.50
CA PRO A 19 11.35 4.66 9.25
C PRO A 19 11.15 3.30 8.60
N GLY A 20 11.74 3.11 7.42
CA GLY A 20 11.64 1.87 6.67
C GLY A 20 10.35 1.68 5.88
N ILE A 21 9.44 2.65 5.88
CA ILE A 21 8.17 2.58 5.14
C ILE A 21 8.09 3.74 4.15
N THR A 22 8.09 3.42 2.85
CA THR A 22 8.06 4.42 1.79
C THR A 22 6.85 4.23 0.89
N LEU A 23 6.32 5.35 0.40
CA LEU A 23 5.18 5.40 -0.50
C LEU A 23 5.60 6.04 -1.82
N ARG A 24 5.18 5.42 -2.92
CA ARG A 24 5.37 5.95 -4.27
C ARG A 24 4.01 6.11 -4.95
N PRO A 25 3.57 7.33 -5.25
CA PRO A 25 2.34 7.52 -6.03
C PRO A 25 2.57 7.09 -7.47
N LEU A 26 1.62 6.32 -8.02
CA LEU A 26 1.68 5.85 -9.41
C LEU A 26 0.68 6.57 -10.29
N TRP A 27 -0.52 6.82 -9.78
CA TRP A 27 -1.59 7.38 -10.58
C TRP A 27 -2.66 8.01 -9.69
N SER A 28 -3.25 9.10 -10.15
CA SER A 28 -4.39 9.74 -9.52
C SER A 28 -5.43 10.07 -10.57
N GLY A 29 -6.65 9.57 -10.37
CA GLY A 29 -7.81 9.99 -11.13
C GLY A 29 -8.49 11.19 -10.46
N GLU A 30 -9.73 11.44 -10.78
CA GLU A 30 -10.50 12.49 -10.10
C GLU A 30 -10.71 12.17 -8.62
N VAL A 31 -10.89 10.88 -8.31
CA VAL A 31 -11.11 10.41 -6.94
C VAL A 31 -10.13 9.28 -6.62
N ALA A 32 -10.04 8.27 -7.47
CA ALA A 32 -9.25 7.08 -7.23
C ALA A 32 -7.74 7.36 -7.27
N LYS A 33 -6.98 6.60 -6.50
CA LYS A 33 -5.52 6.74 -6.42
C LYS A 33 -4.84 5.38 -6.34
N ALA A 34 -3.67 5.27 -6.94
CA ALA A 34 -2.86 4.06 -6.94
C ALA A 34 -1.45 4.37 -6.43
N PHE A 35 -0.92 3.49 -5.59
CA PHE A 35 0.40 3.64 -4.97
C PHE A 35 1.12 2.30 -4.89
N VAL A 36 2.44 2.39 -4.68
CA VAL A 36 3.23 1.27 -4.18
C VAL A 36 3.75 1.65 -2.80
N LEU A 37 3.57 0.76 -1.83
CA LEU A 37 4.11 0.88 -0.49
C LEU A 37 5.21 -0.16 -0.34
N GLN A 38 6.40 0.27 0.11
CA GLN A 38 7.53 -0.61 0.36
C GLN A 38 7.88 -0.56 1.83
N MET A 39 8.04 -1.73 2.44
CA MET A 39 8.37 -1.88 3.85
C MET A 39 9.67 -2.65 3.99
N ASP A 40 10.64 -2.04 4.67
CA ASP A 40 11.90 -2.71 4.99
C ASP A 40 11.67 -3.81 6.04
N PRO A 41 12.55 -4.82 6.10
CA PRO A 41 12.46 -5.82 7.16
C PRO A 41 12.44 -5.17 8.55
N GLY A 42 11.48 -5.58 9.37
CA GLY A 42 11.33 -5.07 10.75
C GLY A 42 10.61 -3.74 10.88
N SER A 43 10.12 -3.16 9.78
CA SER A 43 9.39 -1.90 9.84
C SER A 43 7.96 -2.09 10.36
N CYS A 44 7.45 -1.05 11.02
CA CYS A 44 6.11 -1.05 11.59
C CYS A 44 5.53 0.36 11.53
N TRP A 45 4.27 0.45 11.12
CA TRP A 45 3.50 1.68 11.14
C TRP A 45 3.42 2.23 12.56
N GLU A 46 3.55 3.53 12.72
CA GLU A 46 3.44 4.17 14.02
C GLU A 46 2.00 4.60 14.24
N GLY A 47 1.29 3.88 15.11
CA GLY A 47 -0.12 4.08 15.36
C GLY A 47 -1.00 3.15 14.54
N ILE A 48 -2.25 3.54 14.38
CA ILE A 48 -3.27 2.77 13.67
C ILE A 48 -3.60 3.49 12.38
N ASP A 49 -3.62 2.74 11.28
CA ASP A 49 -4.04 3.25 9.97
C ASP A 49 -5.52 2.94 9.76
N VAL A 50 -6.33 3.98 9.63
CA VAL A 50 -7.78 3.87 9.42
C VAL A 50 -8.10 4.18 7.97
N HIS A 51 -8.92 3.33 7.34
CA HIS A 51 -9.32 3.49 5.94
C HIS A 51 -10.51 4.44 5.84
N ASP A 52 -10.27 5.65 5.37
CA ASP A 52 -11.24 6.73 5.27
C ASP A 52 -10.84 7.68 4.15
N PRO A 53 -11.74 8.08 3.25
CA PRO A 53 -13.19 7.91 3.26
C PRO A 53 -13.68 6.56 2.75
N GLY A 54 -12.91 5.84 1.97
CA GLY A 54 -13.34 4.60 1.35
C GLY A 54 -12.44 3.42 1.67
N PRO A 55 -12.63 2.31 0.98
CA PRO A 55 -11.83 1.10 1.19
C PRO A 55 -10.43 1.22 0.63
N GLU A 56 -9.55 0.34 1.09
CA GLU A 56 -8.23 0.12 0.52
C GLU A 56 -8.16 -1.27 -0.07
N GLU A 57 -7.74 -1.36 -1.33
CA GLU A 57 -7.46 -2.63 -2.00
C GLU A 57 -5.95 -2.84 -2.01
N VAL A 58 -5.49 -3.98 -1.53
CA VAL A 58 -4.07 -4.29 -1.37
C VAL A 58 -3.74 -5.57 -2.12
N PHE A 59 -2.67 -5.53 -2.92
CA PHE A 59 -2.08 -6.74 -3.47
C PHE A 59 -0.63 -6.85 -2.98
N VAL A 60 -0.29 -7.97 -2.35
CA VAL A 60 1.07 -8.22 -1.89
C VAL A 60 1.90 -8.69 -3.06
N VAL A 61 2.78 -7.82 -3.55
CA VAL A 61 3.61 -8.09 -4.74
C VAL A 61 4.79 -8.98 -4.38
N ASP A 62 5.42 -8.70 -3.24
CA ASP A 62 6.64 -9.39 -2.81
C ASP A 62 6.72 -9.37 -1.29
N GLY A 63 7.38 -10.37 -0.73
CA GLY A 63 7.59 -10.47 0.71
C GLY A 63 6.35 -10.95 1.48
N VAL A 64 6.27 -10.54 2.74
CA VAL A 64 5.16 -10.90 3.62
C VAL A 64 4.67 -9.65 4.34
N PHE A 65 3.40 -9.33 4.14
CA PHE A 65 2.74 -8.22 4.82
C PHE A 65 2.02 -8.72 6.07
N ASN A 66 2.04 -7.93 7.15
CA ASN A 66 1.28 -8.22 8.36
C ASN A 66 0.41 -7.00 8.71
N ASP A 67 -0.85 -7.24 9.04
CA ASP A 67 -1.81 -6.17 9.34
C ASP A 67 -1.95 -5.88 10.84
N GLY A 68 -1.09 -6.51 11.64
CA GLY A 68 -1.16 -6.46 13.10
C GLY A 68 -1.74 -7.73 13.71
N GLU A 69 -2.39 -8.57 12.90
CA GLU A 69 -3.06 -9.80 13.36
C GLU A 69 -2.60 -11.04 12.60
N ARG A 70 -2.36 -10.94 11.30
CA ARG A 70 -1.97 -12.10 10.50
C ARG A 70 -1.01 -11.72 9.38
N ASP A 71 -0.29 -12.72 8.89
CA ASP A 71 0.61 -12.61 7.75
C ASP A 71 -0.14 -12.87 6.44
N TYR A 72 0.26 -12.10 5.42
CA TYR A 72 -0.21 -12.27 4.05
C TYR A 72 1.01 -12.45 3.15
N PRO A 73 1.21 -13.62 2.55
CA PRO A 73 2.33 -13.83 1.65
C PRO A 73 2.12 -13.13 0.31
N ALA A 74 3.21 -13.03 -0.48
CA ALA A 74 3.14 -12.55 -1.85
C ALA A 74 2.06 -13.28 -2.64
N GLY A 75 1.30 -12.55 -3.45
CA GLY A 75 0.15 -13.08 -4.18
C GLY A 75 -1.18 -12.94 -3.45
N SER A 76 -1.18 -12.40 -2.24
CA SER A 76 -2.43 -12.18 -1.49
C SER A 76 -3.13 -10.91 -1.98
N PHE A 77 -4.46 -10.98 -2.07
CA PHE A 77 -5.30 -9.81 -2.26
C PHE A 77 -6.10 -9.55 -0.98
N ILE A 78 -6.15 -8.29 -0.56
CA ILE A 78 -6.85 -7.88 0.64
C ILE A 78 -7.80 -6.75 0.30
N HIS A 79 -9.07 -6.91 0.65
CA HIS A 79 -10.04 -5.82 0.61
C HIS A 79 -10.25 -5.33 2.04
N ALA A 80 -9.82 -4.10 2.32
CA ALA A 80 -10.02 -3.47 3.61
C ALA A 80 -11.18 -2.48 3.50
N PRO A 81 -12.35 -2.79 4.07
CA PRO A 81 -13.52 -1.92 3.89
C PRO A 81 -13.35 -0.56 4.53
N ALA A 82 -14.12 0.41 4.05
CA ALA A 82 -14.14 1.74 4.63
C ALA A 82 -14.43 1.66 6.13
N GLY A 83 -13.70 2.45 6.91
CA GLY A 83 -13.81 2.46 8.38
C GLY A 83 -13.03 1.37 9.08
N SER A 84 -12.49 0.39 8.36
CA SER A 84 -11.62 -0.61 8.97
C SER A 84 -10.25 -0.02 9.31
N SER A 85 -9.50 -0.71 10.15
CA SER A 85 -8.19 -0.24 10.58
C SER A 85 -7.22 -1.40 10.71
N HIS A 86 -5.92 -1.09 10.62
CA HIS A 86 -4.87 -2.06 10.80
C HIS A 86 -3.58 -1.36 11.29
N VAL A 87 -2.57 -2.16 11.61
CA VAL A 87 -1.22 -1.68 11.90
C VAL A 87 -0.29 -2.35 10.91
N PRO A 88 0.00 -1.70 9.77
CA PRO A 88 0.89 -2.29 8.76
C PRO A 88 2.28 -2.52 9.30
N GLN A 89 2.82 -3.70 9.06
CA GLN A 89 4.15 -4.08 9.49
C GLN A 89 4.66 -5.24 8.66
N SER A 90 5.96 -5.45 8.66
CA SER A 90 6.56 -6.58 7.97
C SER A 90 7.88 -6.95 8.61
N ALA A 91 7.96 -8.17 9.15
CA ALA A 91 9.20 -8.68 9.74
C ALA A 91 10.26 -8.93 8.67
N LYS A 92 9.85 -9.42 7.51
CA LYS A 92 10.76 -9.80 6.41
C LYS A 92 10.88 -8.75 5.31
N GLY A 93 10.08 -7.70 5.38
CA GLY A 93 9.95 -6.73 4.31
C GLY A 93 8.89 -7.15 3.29
N CYS A 94 8.31 -6.18 2.61
CA CYS A 94 7.33 -6.45 1.58
C CYS A 94 7.16 -5.26 0.63
N THR A 95 6.55 -5.55 -0.51
CA THR A 95 6.11 -4.56 -1.48
C THR A 95 4.62 -4.76 -1.71
N LEU A 96 3.84 -3.71 -1.56
CA LEU A 96 2.39 -3.73 -1.75
C LEU A 96 1.99 -2.82 -2.89
N PHE A 97 1.01 -3.27 -3.68
CA PHE A 97 0.26 -2.37 -4.55
C PHE A 97 -1.01 -1.98 -3.81
N LEU A 98 -1.26 -0.67 -3.73
CA LEU A 98 -2.42 -0.11 -3.04
C LEU A 98 -3.31 0.61 -4.04
N PHE A 99 -4.60 0.37 -3.94
CA PHE A 99 -5.58 1.09 -4.74
C PHE A 99 -6.70 1.61 -3.84
N TYR A 100 -6.97 2.91 -3.96
CA TYR A 100 -8.03 3.59 -3.21
C TYR A 100 -9.07 4.06 -4.21
N PRO A 101 -10.16 3.31 -4.43
CA PRO A 101 -11.17 3.68 -5.44
C PRO A 101 -11.90 4.97 -5.11
N GLU A 102 -11.96 5.34 -3.83
CA GLU A 102 -12.66 6.54 -3.37
C GLU A 102 -11.72 7.60 -2.80
N GLY A 103 -10.44 7.41 -3.00
CA GLY A 103 -9.43 8.38 -2.54
C GLY A 103 -8.80 8.15 -1.19
#